data_44a8b7849e3bfd75643eb83aa0ed9176
#
_entry.id   44a8b7849e3bfd75643eb83aa0ed9176
#
_cell.length_a   1.000
_cell.length_b   1.000
_cell.length_c   1.000
_cell.angle_alpha   90.00
_cell.angle_beta   90.00
_cell.angle_gamma   90.00
#
_symmetry.space_group_name_H-M   'P 1'
#
loop_
_entity.id
_entity.type
_entity.pdbx_description
1 polymer ?
#
loop_
_entity_poly.entity_id
_entity_poly.type
_entity_poly.pdbx_seq_one_letter_code
_entity_poly.pdbx_strand_id
1 'polypeptide(L)'
;GEEVYIPDGVAHFLEHKMFDMENGDAADEFAKLGASSNAFTSSSRTAYLFSTTTNENDCVELLLDFVQSLNITDESVEKEKGIICQEIKMYDDDPDWRVYFGAIANLYHKHPVKIDIAGTCETVNNTYKDMLELCYQTFYHPHNMMLFVVGNINPEELIGVIKENQNKKHFLSENAIQRLKIEEPTSVAVKEQIDTMQVEMNKLIVSIKINEILDDPQDKIKRELALNLLFDLCFSKSSSLYNEWLEKGYINETFSASFTQERDYAFILMGGDQDDYELLQKTIFNFIDHVQDLEIAEDD
;
A
#
# COMPACT_ATOMS: atom_id res chain seq x y z
N GLY A 1 15.14 -26.36 -2.41
CA GLY A 1 14.25 -25.86 -1.38
C GLY A 1 12.88 -26.48 -1.56
N GLU A 2 12.14 -26.58 -0.50
CA GLU A 2 10.73 -26.99 -0.57
C GLU A 2 9.87 -25.75 -0.89
N GLU A 3 8.87 -25.94 -1.73
CA GLU A 3 7.87 -24.91 -2.01
C GLU A 3 6.88 -24.90 -0.84
N VAL A 4 6.71 -23.76 -0.18
CA VAL A 4 5.81 -23.60 0.97
C VAL A 4 4.69 -22.65 0.57
N TYR A 5 3.46 -23.08 0.76
CA TYR A 5 2.31 -22.22 0.60
C TYR A 5 2.20 -21.23 1.78
N ILE A 6 2.12 -19.95 1.46
CA ILE A 6 1.87 -18.88 2.42
C ILE A 6 0.48 -18.30 2.14
N PRO A 7 -0.44 -18.29 3.12
CA PRO A 7 -1.78 -17.74 2.93
C PRO A 7 -1.77 -16.25 2.60
N ASP A 8 -2.76 -15.80 1.85
CA ASP A 8 -2.95 -14.37 1.59
C ASP A 8 -3.22 -13.62 2.91
N GLY A 9 -2.71 -12.40 3.01
CA GLY A 9 -2.82 -11.58 4.23
C GLY A 9 -1.68 -11.76 5.25
N VAL A 10 -0.74 -12.70 5.05
CA VAL A 10 0.35 -12.97 6.03
C VAL A 10 1.21 -11.75 6.28
N ALA A 11 1.49 -10.91 5.28
CA ALA A 11 2.30 -9.70 5.45
C ALA A 11 1.61 -8.70 6.40
N HIS A 12 0.31 -8.50 6.25
CA HIS A 12 -0.51 -7.68 7.12
C HIS A 12 -0.64 -8.30 8.53
N PHE A 13 -0.85 -9.61 8.60
CA PHE A 13 -0.86 -10.32 9.88
C PHE A 13 0.45 -10.13 10.64
N LEU A 14 1.58 -10.26 9.93
CA LEU A 14 2.91 -10.08 10.54
C LEU A 14 3.12 -8.64 10.99
N GLU A 15 2.61 -7.64 10.26
CA GLU A 15 2.62 -6.25 10.69
C GLU A 15 1.99 -6.09 12.08
N HIS A 16 0.78 -6.62 12.28
CA HIS A 16 0.11 -6.60 13.60
C HIS A 16 0.97 -7.27 14.67
N LYS A 17 1.52 -8.44 14.37
CA LYS A 17 2.30 -9.22 15.35
C LYS A 17 3.65 -8.59 15.69
N MET A 18 4.18 -7.73 14.85
CA MET A 18 5.42 -7.02 15.17
C MET A 18 5.26 -6.07 16.36
N PHE A 19 4.06 -5.53 16.61
CA PHE A 19 3.83 -4.66 17.76
C PHE A 19 3.89 -5.38 19.12
N ASP A 20 3.80 -6.70 19.14
CA ASP A 20 3.95 -7.49 20.36
C ASP A 20 5.43 -7.58 20.75
N MET A 21 5.85 -6.86 21.78
CA MET A 21 7.19 -6.94 22.38
C MET A 21 7.17 -7.81 23.65
N GLU A 22 8.34 -8.28 24.11
CA GLU A 22 8.44 -9.05 25.36
C GLU A 22 7.85 -8.31 26.57
N ASN A 23 7.96 -6.97 26.57
CA ASN A 23 7.59 -6.12 27.69
C ASN A 23 6.29 -5.34 27.46
N GLY A 24 5.51 -5.67 26.42
CA GLY A 24 4.25 -5.00 26.11
C GLY A 24 4.11 -4.61 24.64
N ASP A 25 3.34 -3.57 24.37
CA ASP A 25 3.07 -3.07 23.03
C ASP A 25 4.10 -2.00 22.63
N ALA A 26 4.62 -2.08 21.40
CA ALA A 26 5.58 -1.11 20.87
C ALA A 26 5.00 0.31 20.83
N ALA A 27 3.70 0.47 20.53
CA ALA A 27 3.05 1.79 20.51
C ALA A 27 3.05 2.45 21.90
N ASP A 28 2.88 1.66 22.98
CA ASP A 28 2.95 2.16 24.34
C ASP A 28 4.39 2.63 24.69
N GLU A 29 5.40 1.91 24.22
CA GLU A 29 6.80 2.31 24.43
C GLU A 29 7.14 3.62 23.69
N PHE A 30 6.67 3.78 22.43
CA PHE A 30 6.79 5.05 21.71
C PHE A 30 6.06 6.20 22.43
N ALA A 31 4.86 5.95 22.94
CA ALA A 31 4.09 6.95 23.68
C ALA A 31 4.82 7.42 24.95
N LYS A 32 5.53 6.53 25.68
CA LYS A 32 6.36 6.90 26.84
C LYS A 32 7.51 7.83 26.47
N LEU A 33 8.02 7.74 25.25
CA LEU A 33 9.06 8.62 24.70
C LEU A 33 8.49 9.95 24.14
N GLY A 34 7.17 10.11 24.13
CA GLY A 34 6.48 11.27 23.55
C GLY A 34 6.33 11.21 22.05
N ALA A 35 6.43 10.03 21.46
CA ALA A 35 6.27 9.78 20.04
C ALA A 35 4.91 9.15 19.75
N SER A 36 4.42 9.36 18.52
CA SER A 36 3.34 8.56 17.94
C SER A 36 3.92 7.58 16.91
N SER A 37 3.48 6.33 16.96
CA SER A 37 3.88 5.29 16.02
C SER A 37 2.73 4.88 15.12
N ASN A 38 3.06 4.34 13.95
CA ASN A 38 2.10 3.75 13.02
C ASN A 38 2.81 2.71 12.17
N ALA A 39 2.02 1.89 11.46
CA ALA A 39 2.51 0.97 10.44
C ALA A 39 1.49 0.86 9.31
N PHE A 40 1.92 0.38 8.17
CA PHE A 40 1.04 -0.01 7.08
C PHE A 40 1.68 -1.09 6.20
N THR A 41 0.84 -1.95 5.66
CA THR A 41 1.22 -2.92 4.63
C THR A 41 0.58 -2.55 3.30
N SER A 42 1.37 -2.54 2.25
CA SER A 42 0.93 -2.40 0.86
C SER A 42 1.27 -3.66 0.06
N SER A 43 0.88 -3.70 -1.21
CA SER A 43 1.17 -4.84 -2.08
C SER A 43 2.68 -5.09 -2.32
N SER A 44 3.55 -4.12 -2.00
CA SER A 44 4.99 -4.20 -2.27
C SER A 44 5.88 -4.01 -1.04
N ARG A 45 5.35 -3.50 0.07
CA ARG A 45 6.14 -3.17 1.28
C ARG A 45 5.29 -3.15 2.54
N THR A 46 5.93 -3.39 3.68
CA THR A 46 5.43 -3.04 5.01
C THR A 46 6.33 -1.95 5.57
N ALA A 47 5.74 -0.91 6.14
CA ALA A 47 6.45 0.20 6.76
C ALA A 47 6.04 0.37 8.21
N TYR A 48 7.01 0.60 9.07
CA TYR A 48 6.85 0.95 10.48
C TYR A 48 7.44 2.33 10.69
N LEU A 49 6.73 3.22 11.32
CA LEU A 49 7.13 4.61 11.43
C LEU A 49 6.76 5.22 12.78
N PHE A 50 7.47 6.26 13.13
CA PHE A 50 7.11 7.13 14.23
C PHE A 50 7.29 8.60 13.84
N SER A 51 6.65 9.48 14.61
CA SER A 51 6.94 10.90 14.61
C SER A 51 7.10 11.40 16.04
N THR A 52 8.08 12.27 16.25
CA THR A 52 8.37 12.84 17.56
C THR A 52 8.97 14.24 17.43
N THR A 53 8.91 14.99 18.52
CA THR A 53 9.62 16.29 18.67
C THR A 53 10.69 16.24 19.73
N THR A 54 10.88 15.09 20.40
CA THR A 54 11.83 14.87 21.49
C THR A 54 12.29 13.41 21.48
N ASN A 55 13.43 13.10 22.10
CA ASN A 55 13.95 11.74 22.27
C ASN A 55 14.15 10.97 20.95
N GLU A 56 14.59 11.68 19.89
CA GLU A 56 14.71 11.14 18.53
C GLU A 56 15.60 9.89 18.49
N ASN A 57 16.74 9.92 19.19
CA ASN A 57 17.70 8.83 19.22
C ASN A 57 17.09 7.58 19.88
N ASP A 58 16.42 7.76 21.02
CA ASP A 58 15.75 6.65 21.73
C ASP A 58 14.62 6.06 20.90
N CYS A 59 13.88 6.91 20.17
CA CYS A 59 12.82 6.45 19.25
C CYS A 59 13.39 5.67 18.05
N VAL A 60 14.55 6.08 17.51
CA VAL A 60 15.21 5.33 16.43
C VAL A 60 15.74 4.00 16.94
N GLU A 61 16.33 3.94 18.14
CA GLU A 61 16.76 2.66 18.74
C GLU A 61 15.56 1.75 18.95
N LEU A 62 14.47 2.26 19.52
CA LEU A 62 13.24 1.50 19.74
C LEU A 62 12.68 0.97 18.40
N LEU A 63 12.64 1.80 17.33
CA LEU A 63 12.19 1.36 16.01
C LEU A 63 13.04 0.20 15.49
N LEU A 64 14.37 0.31 15.58
CA LEU A 64 15.29 -0.72 15.13
C LEU A 64 15.15 -2.02 15.95
N ASP A 65 14.92 -1.91 17.27
CA ASP A 65 14.74 -3.06 18.14
C ASP A 65 13.39 -3.75 17.85
N PHE A 66 12.36 -2.99 17.71
CA PHE A 66 11.01 -3.42 17.40
C PHE A 66 10.92 -4.19 16.06
N VAL A 67 11.42 -3.61 14.95
CA VAL A 67 11.32 -4.24 13.62
C VAL A 67 12.30 -5.40 13.40
N GLN A 68 13.25 -5.59 14.29
CA GLN A 68 14.29 -6.62 14.19
C GLN A 68 14.18 -7.71 15.27
N SER A 69 13.06 -7.75 15.99
CA SER A 69 12.75 -8.82 16.93
C SER A 69 11.29 -9.25 16.74
N LEU A 70 11.06 -10.55 16.69
CA LEU A 70 9.72 -11.11 16.60
C LEU A 70 9.40 -11.86 17.90
N ASN A 71 8.35 -11.43 18.59
CA ASN A 71 7.87 -12.07 19.81
C ASN A 71 6.43 -12.57 19.61
N ILE A 72 6.28 -13.83 19.20
CA ILE A 72 4.98 -14.44 18.96
C ILE A 72 4.83 -15.78 19.66
N THR A 73 3.63 -16.06 20.15
CA THR A 73 3.21 -17.34 20.68
C THR A 73 1.99 -17.85 19.93
N ASP A 74 1.74 -19.15 19.97
CA ASP A 74 0.52 -19.70 19.35
C ASP A 74 -0.74 -19.03 19.88
N GLU A 75 -0.79 -18.74 21.19
CA GLU A 75 -1.92 -18.04 21.83
C GLU A 75 -2.09 -16.61 21.29
N SER A 76 -0.99 -15.86 21.13
CA SER A 76 -1.04 -14.50 20.59
C SER A 76 -1.46 -14.47 19.13
N VAL A 77 -1.05 -15.46 18.34
CA VAL A 77 -1.48 -15.65 16.95
C VAL A 77 -2.98 -15.96 16.86
N GLU A 78 -3.47 -16.90 17.67
CA GLU A 78 -4.89 -17.25 17.68
C GLU A 78 -5.78 -16.06 18.10
N LYS A 79 -5.34 -15.26 19.08
CA LYS A 79 -6.05 -14.04 19.47
C LYS A 79 -6.13 -13.03 18.30
N GLU A 80 -5.03 -12.83 17.59
CA GLU A 80 -4.93 -11.85 16.51
C GLU A 80 -5.82 -12.20 15.31
N LYS A 81 -6.02 -13.49 15.02
CA LYS A 81 -6.96 -13.94 13.98
C LYS A 81 -8.34 -13.32 14.15
N GLY A 82 -8.83 -13.26 15.39
CA GLY A 82 -10.14 -12.67 15.70
C GLY A 82 -10.18 -11.16 15.39
N ILE A 83 -9.10 -10.43 15.71
CA ILE A 83 -8.98 -9.00 15.48
C ILE A 83 -8.95 -8.71 13.97
N ILE A 84 -8.06 -9.38 13.25
CA ILE A 84 -7.91 -9.20 11.78
C ILE A 84 -9.18 -9.60 11.05
N CYS A 85 -9.85 -10.69 11.47
CA CYS A 85 -11.14 -11.06 10.86
C CYS A 85 -12.26 -10.03 11.11
N GLN A 86 -12.22 -9.28 12.21
CA GLN A 86 -13.15 -8.17 12.41
C GLN A 86 -12.82 -6.98 11.51
N GLU A 87 -11.55 -6.69 11.34
CA GLU A 87 -11.07 -5.66 10.42
C GLU A 87 -11.43 -5.98 8.96
N ILE A 88 -11.21 -7.22 8.51
CA ILE A 88 -11.61 -7.67 7.16
C ILE A 88 -13.11 -7.46 6.94
N LYS A 89 -13.96 -7.81 7.91
CA LYS A 89 -15.40 -7.58 7.79
C LYS A 89 -15.76 -6.10 7.71
N MET A 90 -15.03 -5.24 8.41
CA MET A 90 -15.21 -3.80 8.31
C MET A 90 -14.86 -3.31 6.88
N TYR A 91 -13.79 -3.81 6.28
CA TYR A 91 -13.43 -3.50 4.89
C TYR A 91 -14.43 -4.09 3.88
N ASP A 92 -14.95 -5.30 4.13
CA ASP A 92 -15.99 -5.91 3.30
C ASP A 92 -17.29 -5.09 3.27
N ASP A 93 -17.59 -4.36 4.36
CA ASP A 93 -18.73 -3.46 4.49
C ASP A 93 -18.45 -2.04 3.99
N ASP A 94 -17.20 -1.72 3.62
CA ASP A 94 -16.80 -0.41 3.10
C ASP A 94 -16.91 -0.37 1.56
N PRO A 95 -17.84 0.44 0.99
CA PRO A 95 -18.01 0.52 -0.46
C PRO A 95 -16.79 1.09 -1.20
N ASP A 96 -16.02 2.00 -0.58
CA ASP A 96 -14.81 2.58 -1.20
C ASP A 96 -13.70 1.56 -1.29
N TRP A 97 -13.51 0.77 -0.24
CA TRP A 97 -12.58 -0.36 -0.24
C TRP A 97 -12.96 -1.39 -1.33
N ARG A 98 -14.23 -1.77 -1.37
CA ARG A 98 -14.75 -2.76 -2.32
C ARG A 98 -14.56 -2.34 -3.77
N VAL A 99 -14.91 -1.09 -4.13
CA VAL A 99 -14.76 -0.62 -5.50
C VAL A 99 -13.27 -0.47 -5.88
N TYR A 100 -12.42 -0.02 -4.95
CA TYR A 100 -10.98 0.14 -5.17
C TYR A 100 -10.28 -1.21 -5.43
N PHE A 101 -10.40 -2.16 -4.49
CA PHE A 101 -9.77 -3.46 -4.64
C PHE A 101 -10.42 -4.29 -5.76
N GLY A 102 -11.73 -4.17 -5.97
CA GLY A 102 -12.42 -4.78 -7.10
C GLY A 102 -11.89 -4.29 -8.45
N ALA A 103 -11.64 -2.98 -8.58
CA ALA A 103 -11.06 -2.41 -9.79
C ALA A 103 -9.65 -2.98 -10.07
N ILE A 104 -8.79 -3.09 -9.05
CA ILE A 104 -7.45 -3.67 -9.19
C ILE A 104 -7.54 -5.17 -9.50
N ALA A 105 -8.38 -5.92 -8.80
CA ALA A 105 -8.56 -7.35 -9.05
C ALA A 105 -9.00 -7.65 -10.48
N ASN A 106 -9.81 -6.78 -11.08
CA ASN A 106 -10.28 -6.92 -12.45
C ASN A 106 -9.19 -6.66 -13.50
N LEU A 107 -8.12 -5.94 -13.16
CA LEU A 107 -7.01 -5.68 -14.09
C LEU A 107 -6.12 -6.92 -14.29
N TYR A 108 -5.92 -7.75 -13.27
CA TYR A 108 -4.87 -8.77 -13.27
C TYR A 108 -5.42 -10.20 -13.23
N HIS A 109 -4.88 -11.06 -14.09
CA HIS A 109 -5.21 -12.49 -14.12
C HIS A 109 -4.45 -13.28 -13.05
N LYS A 110 -3.14 -13.04 -12.94
CA LYS A 110 -2.21 -13.85 -12.14
C LYS A 110 -1.42 -13.05 -11.12
N HIS A 111 -1.21 -11.75 -11.36
CA HIS A 111 -0.37 -10.93 -10.50
C HIS A 111 -0.96 -10.80 -9.09
N PRO A 112 -0.17 -10.99 -8.02
CA PRO A 112 -0.65 -10.96 -6.63
C PRO A 112 -1.27 -9.62 -6.20
N VAL A 113 -0.98 -8.52 -6.90
CA VAL A 113 -1.60 -7.21 -6.61
C VAL A 113 -3.14 -7.25 -6.66
N LYS A 114 -3.72 -8.24 -7.32
CA LYS A 114 -5.18 -8.48 -7.34
C LYS A 114 -5.76 -8.98 -6.02
N ILE A 115 -4.90 -9.39 -5.09
CA ILE A 115 -5.28 -9.97 -3.80
C ILE A 115 -5.36 -8.85 -2.78
N ASP A 116 -6.42 -8.83 -1.99
CA ASP A 116 -6.54 -7.88 -0.88
C ASP A 116 -5.39 -8.09 0.12
N ILE A 117 -4.82 -7.00 0.59
CA ILE A 117 -3.66 -7.01 1.49
C ILE A 117 -3.98 -7.70 2.81
N ALA A 118 -5.18 -7.53 3.32
CA ALA A 118 -5.64 -8.19 4.55
C ALA A 118 -5.93 -9.70 4.34
N GLY A 119 -6.03 -10.15 3.10
CA GLY A 119 -6.49 -11.50 2.77
C GLY A 119 -7.97 -11.69 3.04
N THR A 120 -8.35 -12.89 3.43
CA THR A 120 -9.72 -13.24 3.83
C THR A 120 -9.73 -13.85 5.23
N CYS A 121 -10.87 -13.86 5.91
CA CYS A 121 -10.98 -14.58 7.20
C CYS A 121 -10.59 -16.07 7.09
N GLU A 122 -10.80 -16.69 5.93
CA GLU A 122 -10.35 -18.07 5.69
C GLU A 122 -8.82 -18.18 5.65
N THR A 123 -8.15 -17.32 4.89
CA THR A 123 -6.68 -17.32 4.80
C THR A 123 -6.03 -16.93 6.12
N VAL A 124 -6.59 -15.94 6.84
CA VAL A 124 -6.14 -15.55 8.18
C VAL A 124 -6.27 -16.70 9.18
N ASN A 125 -7.39 -17.43 9.20
CA ASN A 125 -7.58 -18.57 10.08
C ASN A 125 -6.63 -19.74 9.76
N ASN A 126 -6.14 -19.83 8.52
CA ASN A 126 -5.16 -20.81 8.06
C ASN A 126 -3.70 -20.32 8.21
N THR A 127 -3.47 -19.17 8.85
CA THR A 127 -2.14 -18.67 9.18
C THR A 127 -1.72 -19.18 10.56
N TYR A 128 -0.52 -19.72 10.66
CA TYR A 128 0.05 -20.27 11.88
C TYR A 128 1.39 -19.63 12.21
N LYS A 129 1.80 -19.74 13.46
CA LYS A 129 3.05 -19.18 13.99
C LYS A 129 4.25 -19.49 13.11
N ASP A 130 4.45 -20.76 12.72
CA ASP A 130 5.59 -21.18 11.92
C ASP A 130 5.66 -20.48 10.56
N MET A 131 4.50 -20.15 9.96
CA MET A 131 4.44 -19.39 8.70
C MET A 131 4.85 -17.93 8.90
N LEU A 132 4.42 -17.31 10.00
CA LEU A 132 4.82 -15.96 10.37
C LEU A 132 6.33 -15.88 10.66
N GLU A 133 6.86 -16.85 11.41
CA GLU A 133 8.29 -16.97 11.69
C GLU A 133 9.11 -17.15 10.40
N LEU A 134 8.64 -18.00 9.48
CA LEU A 134 9.28 -18.20 8.18
C LEU A 134 9.31 -16.91 7.35
N CYS A 135 8.20 -16.18 7.30
CA CYS A 135 8.12 -14.90 6.59
C CYS A 135 9.02 -13.85 7.24
N TYR A 136 9.02 -13.77 8.56
CA TYR A 136 9.90 -12.87 9.29
C TYR A 136 11.38 -13.18 9.00
N GLN A 137 11.82 -14.42 9.15
CA GLN A 137 13.18 -14.84 8.88
C GLN A 137 13.62 -14.62 7.43
N THR A 138 12.65 -14.67 6.50
CA THR A 138 12.92 -14.48 5.06
C THR A 138 13.04 -13.02 4.69
N PHE A 139 12.15 -12.16 5.21
CA PHE A 139 11.98 -10.80 4.71
C PHE A 139 12.47 -9.71 5.66
N TYR A 140 12.52 -9.96 6.99
CA TYR A 140 12.92 -8.96 8.00
C TYR A 140 14.42 -9.02 8.33
N HIS A 141 15.22 -9.09 7.29
CA HIS A 141 16.67 -9.01 7.40
C HIS A 141 17.14 -7.58 7.06
N PRO A 142 18.15 -7.00 7.77
CA PRO A 142 18.63 -5.62 7.51
C PRO A 142 18.96 -5.33 6.05
N HIS A 143 19.46 -6.31 5.28
CA HIS A 143 19.73 -6.14 3.85
C HIS A 143 18.46 -6.00 2.99
N ASN A 144 17.29 -6.34 3.52
CA ASN A 144 16.00 -6.14 2.86
C ASN A 144 15.19 -5.00 3.50
N MET A 145 15.82 -4.21 4.35
CA MET A 145 15.21 -3.07 5.05
C MET A 145 15.87 -1.76 4.62
N MET A 146 15.11 -0.69 4.67
CA MET A 146 15.59 0.67 4.50
C MET A 146 15.12 1.51 5.69
N LEU A 147 16.05 2.16 6.38
CA LEU A 147 15.72 3.18 7.37
C LEU A 147 15.77 4.55 6.69
N PHE A 148 14.69 5.29 6.79
CA PHE A 148 14.56 6.63 6.25
C PHE A 148 14.18 7.59 7.38
N VAL A 149 14.98 8.64 7.57
CA VAL A 149 14.78 9.62 8.66
C VAL A 149 14.76 11.02 8.09
N VAL A 150 13.73 11.78 8.43
CA VAL A 150 13.60 13.21 8.06
C VAL A 150 13.29 14.01 9.31
N GLY A 151 14.01 15.10 9.50
CA GLY A 151 13.79 16.00 10.64
C GLY A 151 14.95 16.95 10.89
N ASN A 152 14.85 17.71 11.97
CA ASN A 152 15.94 18.54 12.45
C ASN A 152 16.90 17.70 13.32
N ILE A 153 17.71 16.88 12.65
CA ILE A 153 18.61 15.90 13.27
C ILE A 153 20.08 16.20 12.91
N ASN A 154 21.00 15.70 13.75
CA ASN A 154 22.41 15.60 13.39
C ASN A 154 22.67 14.23 12.73
N PRO A 155 22.90 14.15 11.41
CA PRO A 155 23.06 12.87 10.73
C PRO A 155 24.24 12.04 11.23
N GLU A 156 25.36 12.69 11.58
CA GLU A 156 26.58 11.99 12.04
C GLU A 156 26.35 11.31 13.40
N GLU A 157 25.71 12.02 14.31
CA GLU A 157 25.33 11.50 15.63
C GLU A 157 24.34 10.33 15.50
N LEU A 158 23.29 10.52 14.71
CA LEU A 158 22.28 9.49 14.51
C LEU A 158 22.85 8.22 13.85
N ILE A 159 23.74 8.37 12.85
CA ILE A 159 24.46 7.23 12.26
C ILE A 159 25.31 6.52 13.33
N GLY A 160 25.87 7.25 14.28
CA GLY A 160 26.59 6.67 15.41
C GLY A 160 25.68 5.77 16.26
N VAL A 161 24.52 6.29 16.64
CA VAL A 161 23.48 5.54 17.41
C VAL A 161 23.04 4.29 16.65
N ILE A 162 22.71 4.42 15.37
CA ILE A 162 22.29 3.29 14.51
C ILE A 162 23.38 2.22 14.47
N LYS A 163 24.62 2.61 14.22
CA LYS A 163 25.77 1.65 14.18
C LYS A 163 25.96 0.93 15.49
N GLU A 164 25.89 1.65 16.60
CA GLU A 164 26.01 1.06 17.94
C GLU A 164 24.90 0.08 18.22
N ASN A 165 23.66 0.41 17.89
CA ASN A 165 22.51 -0.48 18.01
C ASN A 165 22.70 -1.75 17.18
N GLN A 166 23.05 -1.61 15.89
CA GLN A 166 23.20 -2.76 14.98
C GLN A 166 24.38 -3.65 15.34
N ASN A 167 25.49 -3.10 15.87
CA ASN A 167 26.66 -3.87 16.30
C ASN A 167 26.37 -4.78 17.51
N LYS A 168 25.34 -4.51 18.28
CA LYS A 168 24.90 -5.33 19.42
C LYS A 168 24.10 -6.56 18.97
N LYS A 169 23.63 -6.58 17.70
CA LYS A 169 22.72 -7.60 17.17
C LYS A 169 23.47 -8.65 16.35
N HIS A 170 22.94 -9.86 16.35
CA HIS A 170 23.41 -10.95 15.52
C HIS A 170 22.33 -11.36 14.54
N PHE A 171 22.59 -11.14 13.26
CA PHE A 171 21.67 -11.53 12.20
C PHE A 171 22.09 -12.88 11.61
N LEU A 172 21.11 -13.67 11.19
CA LEU A 172 21.36 -14.89 10.43
C LEU A 172 22.06 -14.55 9.10
N SER A 173 22.73 -15.54 8.49
CA SER A 173 23.29 -15.32 7.16
C SER A 173 22.20 -14.97 6.16
N GLU A 174 22.46 -13.96 5.34
CA GLU A 174 21.55 -13.52 4.29
C GLU A 174 21.28 -14.65 3.29
N ASN A 175 20.01 -14.92 3.05
CA ASN A 175 19.57 -15.71 1.91
C ASN A 175 19.06 -14.75 0.85
N ALA A 176 19.62 -14.79 -0.35
CA ALA A 176 19.16 -13.95 -1.45
C ALA A 176 17.67 -14.21 -1.75
N ILE A 177 16.84 -13.18 -1.60
CA ILE A 177 15.42 -13.26 -1.94
C ILE A 177 15.30 -13.37 -3.46
N GLN A 178 14.78 -14.49 -3.92
CA GLN A 178 14.48 -14.72 -5.33
C GLN A 178 13.01 -14.41 -5.60
N ARG A 179 12.78 -13.49 -6.54
CA ARG A 179 11.41 -13.14 -6.97
C ARG A 179 11.08 -13.91 -8.25
N LEU A 180 9.95 -14.59 -8.24
CA LEU A 180 9.42 -15.23 -9.44
C LEU A 180 8.92 -14.17 -10.41
N LYS A 181 9.30 -14.26 -11.68
CA LYS A 181 8.73 -13.44 -12.73
C LYS A 181 7.34 -13.96 -13.07
N ILE A 182 6.34 -13.09 -12.94
CA ILE A 182 4.96 -13.44 -13.27
C ILE A 182 4.72 -13.08 -14.73
N GLU A 183 4.31 -14.06 -15.51
CA GLU A 183 3.85 -13.85 -16.89
C GLU A 183 2.36 -13.47 -16.85
N GLU A 184 2.13 -12.17 -16.74
CA GLU A 184 0.81 -11.59 -16.69
C GLU A 184 0.29 -11.31 -18.11
N PRO A 185 -0.92 -11.77 -18.50
CA PRO A 185 -1.53 -11.42 -19.79
C PRO A 185 -1.70 -9.90 -19.96
N THR A 186 -1.60 -9.41 -21.18
CA THR A 186 -1.81 -7.98 -21.49
C THR A 186 -3.27 -7.53 -21.39
N SER A 187 -4.22 -8.47 -21.51
CA SER A 187 -5.65 -8.18 -21.33
C SER A 187 -6.00 -8.02 -19.85
N VAL A 188 -7.06 -7.30 -19.56
CA VAL A 188 -7.66 -7.27 -18.23
C VAL A 188 -8.40 -8.59 -17.95
N ALA A 189 -8.45 -9.00 -16.67
CA ALA A 189 -9.12 -10.24 -16.27
C ALA A 189 -10.64 -10.12 -16.40
N VAL A 190 -11.20 -8.99 -15.96
CA VAL A 190 -12.64 -8.69 -16.06
C VAL A 190 -12.78 -7.28 -16.59
N LYS A 191 -13.62 -7.11 -17.62
CA LYS A 191 -13.80 -5.79 -18.27
C LYS A 191 -14.75 -4.89 -17.51
N GLU A 192 -15.71 -5.46 -16.85
CA GLU A 192 -16.76 -4.75 -16.11
C GLU A 192 -17.28 -5.64 -14.99
N GLN A 193 -17.44 -5.06 -13.81
CA GLN A 193 -18.05 -5.71 -12.65
C GLN A 193 -19.01 -4.73 -11.99
N ILE A 194 -20.16 -5.23 -11.59
CA ILE A 194 -21.17 -4.46 -10.85
C ILE A 194 -21.45 -5.22 -9.56
N ASP A 195 -21.20 -4.58 -8.43
CA ASP A 195 -21.55 -5.06 -7.11
C ASP A 195 -22.71 -4.23 -6.56
N THR A 196 -23.55 -4.85 -5.72
CA THR A 196 -24.67 -4.14 -5.08
C THR A 196 -24.38 -4.03 -3.58
N MET A 197 -24.34 -2.80 -3.09
CA MET A 197 -24.18 -2.46 -1.67
C MET A 197 -25.17 -1.37 -1.29
N GLN A 198 -25.40 -1.19 0.02
CA GLN A 198 -26.17 -0.06 0.50
C GLN A 198 -25.26 1.18 0.53
N VAL A 199 -25.45 2.07 -0.42
CA VAL A 199 -24.65 3.30 -0.59
C VAL A 199 -25.58 4.49 -0.76
N GLU A 200 -25.11 5.69 -0.43
CA GLU A 200 -25.87 6.94 -0.65
C GLU A 200 -25.85 7.34 -2.13
N MET A 201 -24.71 7.14 -2.82
CA MET A 201 -24.50 7.40 -4.24
C MET A 201 -23.78 6.22 -4.89
N ASN A 202 -24.02 6.00 -6.17
CA ASN A 202 -23.28 5.00 -6.93
C ASN A 202 -21.80 5.38 -6.99
N LYS A 203 -20.91 4.38 -6.92
CA LYS A 203 -19.46 4.55 -7.01
C LYS A 203 -18.96 3.91 -8.30
N LEU A 204 -18.13 4.63 -9.03
CA LEU A 204 -17.52 4.13 -10.25
C LEU A 204 -16.01 4.35 -10.21
N ILE A 205 -15.25 3.31 -10.56
CA ILE A 205 -13.83 3.42 -10.91
C ILE A 205 -13.62 2.84 -12.30
N VAL A 206 -13.05 3.65 -13.19
CA VAL A 206 -12.46 3.21 -14.44
C VAL A 206 -10.98 2.94 -14.20
N SER A 207 -10.54 1.72 -14.49
CA SER A 207 -9.16 1.29 -14.27
C SER A 207 -8.46 0.98 -15.61
N ILE A 208 -7.20 1.41 -15.72
CA ILE A 208 -6.36 1.19 -16.90
C ILE A 208 -5.13 0.39 -16.48
N LYS A 209 -4.96 -0.79 -17.05
CA LYS A 209 -3.76 -1.60 -16.89
C LYS A 209 -2.63 -1.08 -17.77
N ILE A 210 -1.49 -0.79 -17.17
CA ILE A 210 -0.29 -0.40 -17.89
C ILE A 210 0.57 -1.66 -18.12
N ASN A 211 0.69 -2.08 -19.36
CA ASN A 211 1.42 -3.30 -19.72
C ASN A 211 2.93 -3.06 -19.91
N GLU A 212 3.32 -1.82 -20.13
CA GLU A 212 4.73 -1.46 -20.23
C GLU A 212 5.34 -1.30 -18.84
N ILE A 213 6.16 -2.25 -18.46
CA ILE A 213 6.92 -2.19 -17.22
C ILE A 213 8.32 -1.68 -17.54
N LEU A 214 8.67 -0.52 -16.98
CA LEU A 214 9.98 0.09 -17.14
C LEU A 214 10.98 -0.60 -16.18
N ASP A 215 12.20 -0.83 -16.65
CA ASP A 215 13.26 -1.42 -15.83
C ASP A 215 14.10 -0.35 -15.13
N ASP A 216 14.37 0.77 -15.81
CA ASP A 216 15.19 1.85 -15.27
C ASP A 216 14.44 2.65 -14.19
N PRO A 217 15.01 2.79 -12.97
CA PRO A 217 14.37 3.53 -11.89
C PRO A 217 14.14 5.02 -12.21
N GLN A 218 15.03 5.64 -12.98
CA GLN A 218 14.89 7.06 -13.36
C GLN A 218 13.70 7.25 -14.32
N ASP A 219 13.52 6.32 -15.26
CA ASP A 219 12.39 6.39 -16.20
C ASP A 219 11.07 6.10 -15.47
N LYS A 220 11.08 5.23 -14.45
CA LYS A 220 9.92 5.04 -13.55
C LYS A 220 9.54 6.35 -12.85
N ILE A 221 10.50 7.00 -12.23
CA ILE A 221 10.27 8.28 -11.53
C ILE A 221 9.77 9.36 -12.50
N LYS A 222 10.36 9.46 -13.69
CA LYS A 222 9.92 10.44 -14.71
C LYS A 222 8.47 10.19 -15.13
N ARG A 223 8.11 8.93 -15.39
CA ARG A 223 6.72 8.56 -15.75
C ARG A 223 5.74 8.88 -14.63
N GLU A 224 6.10 8.54 -13.40
CA GLU A 224 5.27 8.82 -12.23
C GLU A 224 5.05 10.32 -12.04
N LEU A 225 6.12 11.12 -12.09
CA LEU A 225 6.03 12.57 -11.98
C LEU A 225 5.24 13.19 -13.14
N ALA A 226 5.45 12.71 -14.36
CA ALA A 226 4.73 13.23 -15.52
C ALA A 226 3.22 12.96 -15.47
N LEU A 227 2.82 11.74 -15.05
CA LEU A 227 1.41 11.38 -14.92
C LEU A 227 0.74 12.07 -13.72
N ASN A 228 1.44 12.19 -12.60
CA ASN A 228 0.92 12.93 -11.44
C ASN A 228 0.75 14.41 -11.79
N LEU A 229 1.73 15.02 -12.46
CA LEU A 229 1.60 16.40 -12.94
C LEU A 229 0.43 16.57 -13.92
N LEU A 230 0.26 15.64 -14.87
CA LEU A 230 -0.89 15.66 -15.78
C LEU A 230 -2.22 15.60 -15.01
N PHE A 231 -2.33 14.73 -14.02
CA PHE A 231 -3.55 14.62 -13.22
C PHE A 231 -3.79 15.86 -12.35
N ASP A 232 -2.74 16.46 -11.81
CA ASP A 232 -2.85 17.71 -11.07
C ASP A 232 -3.32 18.87 -11.97
N LEU A 233 -2.77 18.98 -13.17
CA LEU A 233 -3.18 19.98 -14.16
C LEU A 233 -4.63 19.79 -14.62
N CYS A 234 -5.08 18.54 -14.79
CA CYS A 234 -6.42 18.24 -15.27
C CYS A 234 -7.47 18.21 -14.14
N PHE A 235 -7.12 17.70 -12.96
CA PHE A 235 -8.08 17.28 -11.93
C PHE A 235 -7.81 17.85 -10.53
N SER A 236 -6.84 18.76 -10.37
CA SER A 236 -6.79 19.54 -9.13
C SER A 236 -8.03 20.42 -9.01
N LYS A 237 -8.42 20.74 -7.78
CA LYS A 237 -9.62 21.59 -7.53
C LYS A 237 -9.52 23.01 -8.13
N SER A 238 -8.32 23.42 -8.53
CA SER A 238 -8.07 24.69 -9.22
C SER A 238 -8.09 24.59 -10.75
N SER A 239 -8.07 23.36 -11.31
CA SER A 239 -7.99 23.19 -12.76
C SER A 239 -9.31 23.58 -13.45
N SER A 240 -9.18 24.15 -14.66
CA SER A 240 -10.33 24.55 -15.46
C SER A 240 -11.21 23.37 -15.85
N LEU A 241 -10.58 22.21 -16.21
CA LEU A 241 -11.28 21.00 -16.59
C LEU A 241 -12.08 20.41 -15.44
N TYR A 242 -11.49 20.31 -14.26
CA TYR A 242 -12.18 19.83 -13.06
C TYR A 242 -13.40 20.68 -12.73
N ASN A 243 -13.24 22.01 -12.73
CA ASN A 243 -14.32 22.93 -12.43
C ASN A 243 -15.43 22.89 -13.51
N GLU A 244 -15.06 22.77 -14.78
CA GLU A 244 -16.03 22.58 -15.86
C GLU A 244 -16.86 21.30 -15.66
N TRP A 245 -16.22 20.18 -15.31
CA TRP A 245 -16.92 18.93 -15.08
C TRP A 245 -17.82 19.00 -13.84
N LEU A 246 -17.35 19.67 -12.79
CA LEU A 246 -18.12 19.89 -11.57
C LEU A 246 -19.36 20.75 -11.84
N GLU A 247 -19.21 21.88 -12.55
CA GLU A 247 -20.33 22.78 -12.91
C GLU A 247 -21.36 22.10 -13.81
N LYS A 248 -20.92 21.22 -14.71
CA LYS A 248 -21.82 20.43 -15.56
C LYS A 248 -22.46 19.25 -14.85
N GLY A 249 -22.07 18.96 -13.62
CA GLY A 249 -22.55 17.81 -12.85
C GLY A 249 -22.06 16.47 -13.37
N TYR A 250 -20.95 16.44 -14.13
CA TYR A 250 -20.33 15.21 -14.62
C TYR A 250 -19.60 14.45 -13.50
N ILE A 251 -19.07 15.22 -12.54
CA ILE A 251 -18.39 14.73 -11.35
C ILE A 251 -18.89 15.46 -10.11
N ASN A 252 -18.51 14.98 -8.95
CA ASN A 252 -18.62 15.70 -7.69
C ASN A 252 -17.22 15.80 -7.01
N GLU A 253 -17.19 16.28 -5.78
CA GLU A 253 -15.94 16.52 -5.05
C GLU A 253 -15.16 15.23 -4.68
N THR A 254 -15.76 14.04 -4.84
CA THR A 254 -15.11 12.74 -4.59
C THR A 254 -14.28 12.27 -5.77
N PHE A 255 -14.43 12.90 -6.95
CA PHE A 255 -13.69 12.50 -8.14
C PHE A 255 -12.18 12.63 -7.94
N SER A 256 -11.47 11.60 -8.33
CA SER A 256 -10.01 11.56 -8.31
C SER A 256 -9.44 10.77 -9.49
N ALA A 257 -8.21 11.07 -9.85
CA ALA A 257 -7.40 10.29 -10.75
C ALA A 257 -6.05 10.00 -10.09
N SER A 258 -5.57 8.78 -10.22
CA SER A 258 -4.30 8.36 -9.61
C SER A 258 -3.55 7.40 -10.53
N PHE A 259 -2.22 7.44 -10.43
CA PHE A 259 -1.32 6.51 -11.07
C PHE A 259 -0.54 5.75 -10.00
N THR A 260 -0.50 4.45 -10.12
CA THR A 260 0.31 3.57 -9.27
C THR A 260 1.29 2.81 -10.15
N GLN A 261 2.56 2.83 -9.76
CA GLN A 261 3.60 2.08 -10.41
C GLN A 261 4.54 1.46 -9.38
N GLU A 262 4.75 0.18 -9.53
CA GLU A 262 5.67 -0.59 -8.72
C GLU A 262 6.72 -1.30 -9.60
N ARG A 263 7.39 -2.29 -9.07
CA ARG A 263 8.46 -3.00 -9.78
C ARG A 263 7.99 -3.67 -11.06
N ASP A 264 6.84 -4.35 -11.00
CA ASP A 264 6.35 -5.30 -12.00
C ASP A 264 4.86 -5.14 -12.33
N TYR A 265 4.23 -4.08 -11.84
CA TYR A 265 2.89 -3.69 -12.21
C TYR A 265 2.71 -2.17 -12.22
N ALA A 266 1.77 -1.69 -13.02
CA ALA A 266 1.34 -0.30 -13.00
C ALA A 266 -0.11 -0.18 -13.51
N PHE A 267 -0.85 0.79 -12.95
CA PHE A 267 -2.22 1.07 -13.36
C PHE A 267 -2.63 2.51 -13.07
N ILE A 268 -3.69 2.94 -13.73
CA ILE A 268 -4.37 4.22 -13.47
C ILE A 268 -5.77 3.89 -12.96
N LEU A 269 -6.22 4.63 -11.97
CA LEU A 269 -7.61 4.62 -11.50
C LEU A 269 -8.18 6.02 -11.63
N MET A 270 -9.40 6.11 -12.17
CA MET A 270 -10.15 7.37 -12.31
C MET A 270 -11.60 7.12 -11.91
N GLY A 271 -12.15 7.93 -11.01
CA GLY A 271 -13.53 7.74 -10.60
C GLY A 271 -13.93 8.54 -9.39
N GLY A 272 -15.12 8.25 -8.89
CA GLY A 272 -15.74 8.90 -7.74
C GLY A 272 -17.20 8.49 -7.61
N ASP A 273 -17.92 9.23 -6.78
CA ASP A 273 -19.35 9.02 -6.53
C ASP A 273 -20.16 9.79 -7.58
N GLN A 274 -21.15 9.12 -8.17
CA GLN A 274 -22.05 9.75 -9.14
C GLN A 274 -23.32 8.89 -9.31
N ASP A 275 -24.50 9.48 -9.13
CA ASP A 275 -25.77 8.79 -9.34
C ASP A 275 -25.92 8.30 -10.77
N ASP A 276 -25.55 9.14 -11.74
CA ASP A 276 -25.45 8.76 -13.15
C ASP A 276 -24.05 8.26 -13.47
N TYR A 277 -23.77 7.03 -13.05
CA TYR A 277 -22.45 6.40 -13.28
C TYR A 277 -22.15 6.19 -14.79
N GLU A 278 -23.18 6.07 -15.66
CA GLU A 278 -22.97 5.96 -17.10
C GLU A 278 -22.45 7.28 -17.68
N LEU A 279 -22.94 8.42 -17.17
CA LEU A 279 -22.44 9.73 -17.53
C LEU A 279 -20.98 9.91 -17.11
N LEU A 280 -20.67 9.53 -15.87
CA LEU A 280 -19.28 9.56 -15.35
C LEU A 280 -18.36 8.68 -16.20
N GLN A 281 -18.76 7.44 -16.47
CA GLN A 281 -18.01 6.52 -17.33
C GLN A 281 -17.73 7.12 -18.69
N LYS A 282 -18.76 7.63 -19.35
CA LYS A 282 -18.64 8.28 -20.67
C LYS A 282 -17.70 9.48 -20.64
N THR A 283 -17.78 10.29 -19.57
CA THR A 283 -16.92 11.46 -19.40
C THR A 283 -15.46 11.07 -19.29
N ILE A 284 -15.16 10.05 -18.48
CA ILE A 284 -13.80 9.51 -18.30
C ILE A 284 -13.28 8.92 -19.61
N PHE A 285 -14.06 8.10 -20.33
CA PHE A 285 -13.61 7.53 -21.60
C PHE A 285 -13.38 8.61 -22.65
N ASN A 286 -14.23 9.62 -22.73
CA ASN A 286 -14.01 10.75 -23.62
C ASN A 286 -12.70 11.49 -23.31
N PHE A 287 -12.37 11.67 -22.03
CA PHE A 287 -11.09 12.25 -21.63
C PHE A 287 -9.92 11.38 -22.07
N ILE A 288 -9.98 10.07 -21.82
CA ILE A 288 -8.91 9.12 -22.20
C ILE A 288 -8.68 9.15 -23.71
N ASP A 289 -9.75 9.18 -24.51
CA ASP A 289 -9.67 9.18 -25.97
C ASP A 289 -9.05 10.47 -26.53
N HIS A 290 -9.16 11.60 -25.83
CA HIS A 290 -8.73 12.93 -26.28
C HIS A 290 -7.62 13.57 -25.44
N VAL A 291 -7.06 12.85 -24.47
CA VAL A 291 -6.02 13.39 -23.58
C VAL A 291 -4.80 13.93 -24.33
N GLN A 292 -4.47 13.34 -25.47
CA GLN A 292 -3.36 13.79 -26.33
C GLN A 292 -3.64 15.12 -27.06
N ASP A 293 -4.90 15.53 -27.12
CA ASP A 293 -5.34 16.76 -27.78
C ASP A 293 -5.45 17.94 -26.79
N LEU A 294 -5.14 17.71 -25.51
CA LEU A 294 -5.19 18.74 -24.49
C LEU A 294 -4.10 19.79 -24.75
N GLU A 295 -4.52 21.02 -24.87
CA GLU A 295 -3.62 22.19 -24.84
C GLU A 295 -3.40 22.60 -23.38
N ILE A 296 -2.18 22.41 -22.89
CA ILE A 296 -1.76 22.90 -21.58
C ILE A 296 -1.22 24.31 -21.79
N ALA A 297 -1.84 25.31 -21.18
CA ALA A 297 -1.39 26.68 -21.28
C ALA A 297 -0.07 26.86 -20.52
N GLU A 298 0.83 27.75 -21.01
CA GLU A 298 2.12 28.02 -20.34
C GLU A 298 1.95 28.63 -18.93
N ASP A 299 0.76 29.14 -18.62
CA ASP A 299 0.43 29.79 -17.36
C ASP A 299 -0.29 28.85 -16.34
N ASP A 300 -0.60 27.62 -16.72
CA ASP A 300 -1.15 26.55 -15.88
C ASP A 300 -0.01 25.74 -15.22
#